data_1799e5924842d769efb6b8ff121706b3
#
_entry.id   1799e5924842d769efb6b8ff121706b3
#
_cell.length_a   1.000
_cell.length_b   1.000
_cell.length_c   1.000
_cell.angle_alpha   90.00
_cell.angle_beta   90.00
_cell.angle_gamma   90.00
#
_symmetry.space_group_name_H-M   'P 1'
#
loop_
_entity.id
_entity.type
_entity.pdbx_description
1 polymer ?
#
loop_
_entity_poly.entity_id
_entity_poly.type
_entity_poly.pdbx_seq_one_letter_code
_entity_poly.pdbx_strand_id
1 'polypeptide(L)'
;MKFFSFASGVDLFGLGMRQAGHEQVGHAEVDKWSNLLNEEYNNSKGGNYGDIRKIAENPSILPEFDIACAGLPCPAFSIAGKRTENPFDQEKCGGDLFIHFCKIIQFKKPRILFLEQVKGVLSSGKWKGEIFSTMLHRLSELGYDAEWQTCNSKNFGVPQNRERVFLIGYLRNKPRPKVFPLVGEANSHTCKSESAKTAVARTISGGAHTGGNHSGMTILQLNKPKHSNDRVYSDKGISPTINSCSGGNRQPFVLTEVRSEEAKKIRREHRAKTGEDFSPRRAKEIVPKKDPIVGTLTTRKNIEQSIFDGKVLRRLTPLEFFRLQGAPDSLYHKGRELGISDSQLFKMAGNSVTVPLIKAIGERLHVENYQP
;
A
#
# COMPACT_ATOMS: atom_id res chain seq x y z
N MET A 1 -8.79 19.62 12.29
CA MET A 1 -7.76 20.50 11.67
C MET A 1 -7.83 20.39 10.17
N LYS A 2 -7.39 21.44 9.45
CA LYS A 2 -7.31 21.44 7.97
C LYS A 2 -6.04 20.74 7.51
N PHE A 3 -6.13 19.90 6.49
CA PHE A 3 -4.94 19.26 5.91
C PHE A 3 -4.88 19.38 4.39
N PHE A 4 -3.65 19.34 3.87
CA PHE A 4 -3.35 19.30 2.44
C PHE A 4 -2.57 18.01 2.12
N SER A 5 -2.96 17.31 1.03
CA SER A 5 -2.37 16.02 0.63
C SER A 5 -1.45 16.18 -0.58
N PHE A 6 -0.13 15.96 -0.40
CA PHE A 6 0.88 16.05 -1.45
C PHE A 6 1.20 14.68 -2.03
N ALA A 7 1.38 14.57 -3.35
CA ALA A 7 1.56 13.32 -4.08
C ALA A 7 0.48 12.30 -3.69
N SER A 8 -0.77 12.76 -3.75
CA SER A 8 -1.91 12.08 -3.12
C SER A 8 -2.25 10.72 -3.74
N GLY A 9 -1.83 10.46 -4.98
CA GLY A 9 -2.29 9.27 -5.71
C GLY A 9 -3.81 9.27 -5.80
N VAL A 10 -4.44 8.13 -5.52
CA VAL A 10 -5.90 7.97 -5.40
C VAL A 10 -6.43 8.46 -4.03
N ASP A 11 -5.63 9.19 -3.30
CA ASP A 11 -5.90 9.89 -2.05
C ASP A 11 -6.43 9.00 -0.90
N LEU A 12 -5.89 7.78 -0.77
CA LEU A 12 -6.18 6.95 0.42
C LEU A 12 -5.59 7.56 1.69
N PHE A 13 -4.56 8.40 1.57
CA PHE A 13 -4.05 9.20 2.69
C PHE A 13 -5.13 10.19 3.17
N GLY A 14 -5.67 10.99 2.25
CA GLY A 14 -6.76 11.91 2.55
C GLY A 14 -8.02 11.20 3.06
N LEU A 15 -8.34 10.02 2.53
CA LEU A 15 -9.47 9.22 3.03
C LEU A 15 -9.28 8.86 4.52
N GLY A 16 -8.10 8.39 4.92
CA GLY A 16 -7.80 8.07 6.32
C GLY A 16 -7.87 9.29 7.23
N MET A 17 -7.35 10.44 6.76
CA MET A 17 -7.40 11.70 7.50
C MET A 17 -8.83 12.23 7.66
N ARG A 18 -9.66 12.15 6.61
CA ARG A 18 -11.09 12.49 6.72
C ARG A 18 -11.84 11.59 7.70
N GLN A 19 -11.54 10.27 7.68
CA GLN A 19 -12.12 9.33 8.66
C GLN A 19 -11.65 9.59 10.10
N ALA A 20 -10.50 10.26 10.29
CA ALA A 20 -10.00 10.72 11.57
C ALA A 20 -10.60 12.10 11.99
N GLY A 21 -11.54 12.67 11.22
CA GLY A 21 -12.20 13.92 11.55
C GLY A 21 -11.45 15.18 11.12
N HIS A 22 -10.45 15.09 10.23
CA HIS A 22 -9.77 16.25 9.66
C HIS A 22 -10.42 16.69 8.35
N GLU A 23 -10.32 18.00 8.05
CA GLU A 23 -10.88 18.63 6.85
C GLU A 23 -9.81 18.74 5.77
N GLN A 24 -10.07 18.17 4.58
CA GLN A 24 -9.21 18.33 3.42
C GLN A 24 -9.47 19.67 2.74
N VAL A 25 -8.41 20.45 2.48
CA VAL A 25 -8.50 21.76 1.81
C VAL A 25 -7.88 21.77 0.41
N GLY A 26 -7.30 20.66 0.00
CA GLY A 26 -6.75 20.46 -1.34
C GLY A 26 -5.79 19.30 -1.42
N HIS A 27 -5.37 18.98 -2.65
CA HIS A 27 -4.36 17.96 -2.90
C HIS A 27 -3.49 18.34 -4.10
N ALA A 28 -2.35 17.65 -4.24
CA ALA A 28 -1.43 17.78 -5.36
C ALA A 28 -1.11 16.39 -5.94
N GLU A 29 -1.51 16.17 -7.20
CA GLU A 29 -1.29 14.92 -7.93
C GLU A 29 -1.15 15.21 -9.44
N VAL A 30 -0.26 14.49 -10.13
CA VAL A 30 -0.01 14.62 -11.57
C VAL A 30 -0.56 13.46 -12.39
N ASP A 31 -0.81 12.30 -11.76
CA ASP A 31 -1.31 11.12 -12.47
C ASP A 31 -2.76 11.32 -12.89
N LYS A 32 -2.99 11.30 -14.21
CA LYS A 32 -4.30 11.55 -14.83
C LYS A 32 -5.41 10.66 -14.28
N TRP A 33 -5.12 9.38 -14.11
CA TRP A 33 -6.13 8.41 -13.70
C TRP A 33 -6.47 8.51 -12.22
N SER A 34 -5.45 8.79 -11.40
CA SER A 34 -5.64 9.07 -9.98
C SER A 34 -6.49 10.33 -9.77
N ASN A 35 -6.22 11.40 -10.54
CA ASN A 35 -7.02 12.62 -10.48
C ASN A 35 -8.47 12.39 -10.89
N LEU A 36 -8.69 11.72 -12.03
CA LEU A 36 -10.04 11.40 -12.49
C LEU A 36 -10.85 10.66 -11.41
N LEU A 37 -10.24 9.65 -10.77
CA LEU A 37 -10.90 8.90 -9.71
C LEU A 37 -11.11 9.74 -8.45
N ASN A 38 -10.17 10.63 -8.10
CA ASN A 38 -10.32 11.53 -6.96
C ASN A 38 -11.45 12.54 -7.14
N GLU A 39 -11.54 13.17 -8.29
CA GLU A 39 -12.58 14.15 -8.61
C GLU A 39 -13.96 13.51 -8.53
N GLU A 40 -14.12 12.34 -9.15
CA GLU A 40 -15.39 11.65 -9.28
C GLU A 40 -15.85 10.88 -8.00
N TYR A 41 -14.92 10.46 -7.16
CA TYR A 41 -15.22 9.67 -5.97
C TYR A 41 -15.14 10.48 -4.68
N ASN A 42 -14.02 11.17 -4.45
CA ASN A 42 -13.77 11.84 -3.19
C ASN A 42 -14.47 13.20 -3.10
N ASN A 43 -14.91 13.76 -4.24
CA ASN A 43 -15.47 15.11 -4.32
C ASN A 43 -14.65 16.08 -3.44
N SER A 44 -13.30 15.99 -3.59
CA SER A 44 -12.35 16.60 -2.67
C SER A 44 -12.52 18.11 -2.67
N LYS A 45 -12.95 18.64 -1.53
CA LYS A 45 -13.01 20.09 -1.33
C LYS A 45 -11.60 20.66 -1.53
N GLY A 46 -11.51 21.78 -2.26
CA GLY A 46 -10.26 22.49 -2.49
C GLY A 46 -9.51 22.15 -3.79
N GLY A 47 -9.90 21.09 -4.52
CA GLY A 47 -9.36 20.77 -5.85
C GLY A 47 -7.93 20.23 -5.89
N ASN A 48 -7.45 19.98 -7.11
CA ASN A 48 -6.09 19.52 -7.39
C ASN A 48 -5.19 20.68 -7.82
N TYR A 49 -4.05 20.85 -7.17
CA TYR A 49 -3.04 21.88 -7.45
C TYR A 49 -1.92 21.39 -8.38
N GLY A 50 -1.92 20.12 -8.78
CA GLY A 50 -1.00 19.56 -9.76
C GLY A 50 0.38 19.20 -9.24
N ASP A 51 1.42 19.62 -9.99
CA ASP A 51 2.81 19.24 -9.71
C ASP A 51 3.41 20.00 -8.53
N ILE A 52 3.91 19.26 -7.54
CA ILE A 52 4.62 19.79 -6.36
C ILE A 52 5.78 20.71 -6.78
N ARG A 53 6.46 20.45 -7.90
CA ARG A 53 7.56 21.28 -8.42
C ARG A 53 7.08 22.68 -8.78
N LYS A 54 5.94 22.75 -9.50
CA LYS A 54 5.30 24.02 -9.88
C LYS A 54 4.75 24.77 -8.68
N ILE A 55 4.15 24.04 -7.74
CA ILE A 55 3.69 24.61 -6.47
C ILE A 55 4.86 25.24 -5.71
N ALA A 56 6.03 24.59 -5.69
CA ALA A 56 7.22 25.09 -5.00
C ALA A 56 7.80 26.39 -5.61
N GLU A 57 7.45 26.72 -6.87
CA GLU A 57 7.80 27.99 -7.50
C GLU A 57 6.91 29.14 -6.97
N ASN A 58 5.66 28.85 -6.63
CA ASN A 58 4.71 29.83 -6.08
C ASN A 58 3.79 29.16 -5.01
N PRO A 59 4.29 28.93 -3.79
CA PRO A 59 3.50 28.26 -2.73
C PRO A 59 2.31 29.07 -2.24
N SER A 60 2.22 30.37 -2.57
CA SER A 60 1.11 31.24 -2.16
C SER A 60 -0.25 30.83 -2.75
N ILE A 61 -0.25 30.08 -3.86
CA ILE A 61 -1.49 29.55 -4.47
C ILE A 61 -2.24 28.56 -3.59
N LEU A 62 -1.51 27.90 -2.66
CA LEU A 62 -2.12 26.91 -1.76
C LEU A 62 -2.98 27.60 -0.70
N PRO A 63 -4.10 26.99 -0.30
CA PRO A 63 -4.89 27.45 0.85
C PRO A 63 -4.07 27.34 2.15
N GLU A 64 -4.59 27.88 3.23
CA GLU A 64 -4.02 27.66 4.55
C GLU A 64 -4.41 26.29 5.10
N PHE A 65 -3.45 25.59 5.68
CA PHE A 65 -3.65 24.26 6.28
C PHE A 65 -2.76 24.08 7.51
N ASP A 66 -3.24 23.27 8.45
CA ASP A 66 -2.55 22.93 9.69
C ASP A 66 -1.60 21.73 9.52
N ILE A 67 -1.98 20.78 8.65
CA ILE A 67 -1.27 19.52 8.48
C ILE A 67 -0.87 19.36 7.01
N ALA A 68 0.41 19.13 6.74
CA ALA A 68 0.91 18.70 5.44
C ALA A 68 1.07 17.17 5.43
N CYS A 69 0.23 16.49 4.66
CA CYS A 69 0.29 15.03 4.46
C CYS A 69 1.05 14.72 3.18
N ALA A 70 2.02 13.79 3.22
CA ALA A 70 2.74 13.38 2.02
C ALA A 70 3.23 11.93 2.05
N GLY A 71 2.88 11.17 1.02
CA GLY A 71 3.50 9.88 0.68
C GLY A 71 4.41 10.06 -0.53
N LEU A 72 5.53 10.77 -0.37
CA LEU A 72 6.39 11.13 -1.50
C LEU A 72 7.00 9.88 -2.13
N PRO A 73 6.87 9.69 -3.45
CA PRO A 73 7.47 8.55 -4.13
C PRO A 73 9.00 8.61 -4.02
N CYS A 74 9.58 7.53 -3.52
CA CYS A 74 11.02 7.39 -3.39
C CYS A 74 11.51 6.08 -4.02
N PRO A 75 11.50 5.97 -5.36
CA PRO A 75 11.97 4.77 -6.06
C PRO A 75 13.40 4.39 -5.71
N ALA A 76 14.25 5.40 -5.42
CA ALA A 76 15.65 5.21 -5.05
C ALA A 76 15.84 4.56 -3.67
N PHE A 77 14.83 4.58 -2.78
CA PHE A 77 14.91 4.02 -1.43
C PHE A 77 14.22 2.67 -1.29
N SER A 78 13.52 2.24 -2.34
CA SER A 78 12.91 0.91 -2.38
C SER A 78 14.00 -0.17 -2.45
N ILE A 79 13.84 -1.25 -1.68
CA ILE A 79 14.73 -2.44 -1.76
C ILE A 79 14.75 -3.02 -3.18
N ALA A 80 13.71 -2.78 -3.97
CA ALA A 80 13.57 -3.22 -5.37
C ALA A 80 14.09 -2.19 -6.39
N GLY A 81 14.46 -0.98 -5.99
CA GLY A 81 14.94 0.09 -6.86
C GLY A 81 16.46 0.09 -7.04
N LYS A 82 16.95 0.70 -8.11
CA LYS A 82 18.38 0.98 -8.27
C LYS A 82 18.80 2.02 -7.23
N ARG A 83 19.71 1.64 -6.34
CA ARG A 83 20.33 2.57 -5.37
C ARG A 83 21.19 3.56 -6.12
N THR A 84 20.97 4.85 -5.91
CA THR A 84 21.78 5.95 -6.49
C THR A 84 22.52 6.67 -5.38
N GLU A 85 23.67 7.28 -5.75
CA GLU A 85 24.55 7.92 -4.78
C GLU A 85 23.91 9.15 -4.11
N ASN A 86 23.13 9.94 -4.86
CA ASN A 86 22.36 11.07 -4.33
C ASN A 86 20.93 11.07 -4.86
N PRO A 87 19.98 10.45 -4.16
CA PRO A 87 18.60 10.33 -4.62
C PRO A 87 17.83 11.66 -4.64
N PHE A 88 18.33 12.70 -3.96
CA PHE A 88 17.69 14.02 -3.96
C PHE A 88 17.93 14.83 -5.23
N ASP A 89 18.96 14.49 -6.01
CA ASP A 89 19.32 15.21 -7.25
C ASP A 89 18.68 14.59 -8.51
N GLN A 90 17.85 13.56 -8.38
CA GLN A 90 17.30 12.83 -9.51
C GLN A 90 15.83 13.16 -9.79
N GLU A 91 15.59 14.11 -10.69
CA GLU A 91 14.25 14.46 -11.21
C GLU A 91 13.49 13.24 -11.77
N LYS A 92 14.18 12.37 -12.52
CA LYS A 92 13.58 11.18 -13.16
C LYS A 92 13.03 10.15 -12.17
N CYS A 93 13.47 10.17 -10.93
CA CYS A 93 13.08 9.21 -9.89
C CYS A 93 12.19 9.83 -8.79
N GLY A 94 11.81 11.11 -8.89
CA GLY A 94 10.99 11.79 -7.88
C GLY A 94 11.72 12.03 -6.54
N GLY A 95 13.05 11.85 -6.48
CA GLY A 95 13.84 12.13 -5.28
C GLY A 95 13.90 13.61 -4.95
N ASP A 96 13.82 14.46 -5.97
CA ASP A 96 13.72 15.91 -5.88
C ASP A 96 12.42 16.40 -5.22
N LEU A 97 11.34 15.59 -5.22
CA LEU A 97 10.04 16.01 -4.67
C LEU A 97 10.12 16.36 -3.18
N PHE A 98 11.00 15.70 -2.41
CA PHE A 98 11.20 16.06 -1.01
C PHE A 98 11.78 17.47 -0.87
N ILE A 99 12.70 17.88 -1.76
CA ILE A 99 13.29 19.23 -1.75
C ILE A 99 12.22 20.27 -2.09
N HIS A 100 11.40 20.01 -3.11
CA HIS A 100 10.30 20.92 -3.48
C HIS A 100 9.23 20.99 -2.37
N PHE A 101 8.92 19.86 -1.74
CA PHE A 101 8.08 19.82 -0.55
C PHE A 101 8.65 20.71 0.58
N CYS A 102 9.95 20.62 0.87
CA CYS A 102 10.61 21.46 1.86
C CYS A 102 10.45 22.97 1.56
N LYS A 103 10.59 23.40 0.29
CA LYS A 103 10.35 24.80 -0.12
C LYS A 103 8.92 25.25 0.20
N ILE A 104 7.93 24.42 -0.09
CA ILE A 104 6.52 24.69 0.22
C ILE A 104 6.32 24.82 1.73
N ILE A 105 6.87 23.89 2.51
CA ILE A 105 6.75 23.88 3.97
C ILE A 105 7.45 25.09 4.62
N GLN A 106 8.58 25.50 4.05
CA GLN A 106 9.28 26.73 4.49
C GLN A 106 8.40 27.97 4.40
N PHE A 107 7.60 28.05 3.34
CA PHE A 107 6.69 29.19 3.10
C PHE A 107 5.41 29.07 3.92
N LYS A 108 4.71 27.93 3.87
CA LYS A 108 3.39 27.74 4.49
C LYS A 108 3.44 27.48 5.99
N LYS A 109 4.53 26.93 6.51
CA LYS A 109 4.77 26.64 7.94
C LYS A 109 3.59 25.95 8.64
N PRO A 110 3.07 24.83 8.09
CA PRO A 110 2.00 24.09 8.74
C PRO A 110 2.44 23.63 10.14
N ARG A 111 1.49 23.47 11.05
CA ARG A 111 1.78 23.08 12.44
C ARG A 111 2.34 21.66 12.51
N ILE A 112 1.88 20.77 11.62
CA ILE A 112 2.21 19.35 11.63
C ILE A 112 2.58 18.90 10.22
N LEU A 113 3.62 18.08 10.12
CA LEU A 113 3.97 17.31 8.93
C LEU A 113 3.64 15.84 9.19
N PHE A 114 2.94 15.18 8.27
CA PHE A 114 2.64 13.76 8.35
C PHE A 114 3.15 13.06 7.10
N LEU A 115 4.32 12.42 7.20
CA LEU A 115 5.03 11.83 6.07
C LEU A 115 5.03 10.30 6.15
N GLU A 116 4.81 9.64 5.01
CA GLU A 116 4.98 8.19 4.86
C GLU A 116 6.18 7.90 3.97
N GLN A 117 6.97 6.89 4.36
CA GLN A 117 8.11 6.41 3.59
C GLN A 117 8.23 4.88 3.62
N VAL A 118 8.88 4.34 2.60
CA VAL A 118 9.25 2.92 2.59
C VAL A 118 10.30 2.63 3.67
N LYS A 119 10.21 1.46 4.32
CA LYS A 119 11.18 1.05 5.37
C LYS A 119 12.63 1.11 4.89
N GLY A 120 12.87 0.94 3.58
CA GLY A 120 14.20 1.01 2.97
C GLY A 120 14.93 2.34 3.21
N VAL A 121 14.22 3.45 3.46
CA VAL A 121 14.83 4.75 3.74
C VAL A 121 15.76 4.72 4.97
N LEU A 122 15.44 3.88 5.97
CA LEU A 122 16.23 3.73 7.20
C LEU A 122 17.58 3.04 6.97
N SER A 123 17.81 2.46 5.79
CA SER A 123 19.05 1.74 5.46
C SER A 123 19.70 2.24 4.17
N SER A 124 19.17 3.31 3.58
CA SER A 124 19.62 3.84 2.29
C SER A 124 20.68 4.91 2.46
N GLY A 125 21.50 5.11 1.40
CA GLY A 125 22.60 6.07 1.34
C GLY A 125 23.96 5.41 1.21
N LYS A 126 25.04 6.21 1.19
CA LYS A 126 26.43 5.75 1.17
C LYS A 126 26.76 4.98 2.46
N TRP A 127 26.24 5.48 3.58
CA TRP A 127 26.21 4.78 4.86
C TRP A 127 24.78 4.54 5.31
N LYS A 128 24.57 3.56 6.18
CA LYS A 128 23.26 3.14 6.64
C LYS A 128 22.51 4.28 7.32
N GLY A 129 21.39 4.71 6.73
CA GLY A 129 20.52 5.75 7.28
C GLY A 129 20.86 7.19 6.88
N GLU A 130 21.87 7.41 6.03
CA GLU A 130 22.27 8.74 5.56
C GLU A 130 21.09 9.56 5.06
N ILE A 131 20.27 8.96 4.20
CA ILE A 131 19.16 9.66 3.57
C ILE A 131 18.09 10.06 4.58
N PHE A 132 17.75 9.15 5.48
CA PHE A 132 16.79 9.45 6.54
C PHE A 132 17.32 10.53 7.49
N SER A 133 18.61 10.46 7.84
CA SER A 133 19.30 11.50 8.62
C SER A 133 19.25 12.85 7.92
N THR A 134 19.49 12.89 6.60
CA THR A 134 19.39 14.11 5.79
C THR A 134 17.97 14.68 5.79
N MET A 135 16.95 13.83 5.68
CA MET A 135 15.54 14.27 5.79
C MET A 135 15.27 14.91 7.15
N LEU A 136 15.68 14.28 8.24
CA LEU A 136 15.50 14.81 9.59
C LEU A 136 16.21 16.12 9.79
N HIS A 137 17.46 16.23 9.29
CA HIS A 137 18.25 17.46 9.36
C HIS A 137 17.55 18.62 8.64
N ARG A 138 17.07 18.39 7.40
CA ARG A 138 16.34 19.39 6.63
C ARG A 138 15.06 19.85 7.34
N LEU A 139 14.28 18.92 7.93
CA LEU A 139 13.10 19.30 8.70
C LEU A 139 13.47 20.12 9.95
N SER A 140 14.58 19.79 10.61
CA SER A 140 15.07 20.55 11.76
C SER A 140 15.50 21.97 11.37
N GLU A 141 16.18 22.15 10.22
CA GLU A 141 16.52 23.48 9.68
C GLU A 141 15.28 24.32 9.39
N LEU A 142 14.17 23.69 8.97
CA LEU A 142 12.89 24.36 8.75
C LEU A 142 12.10 24.65 10.04
N GLY A 143 12.65 24.31 11.20
CA GLY A 143 12.06 24.57 12.49
C GLY A 143 11.10 23.49 13.00
N TYR A 144 11.21 22.25 12.50
CA TYR A 144 10.40 21.12 12.95
C TYR A 144 11.19 20.15 13.82
N ASP A 145 10.58 19.72 14.92
CA ASP A 145 11.01 18.55 15.66
C ASP A 145 10.26 17.34 15.14
N ALA A 146 10.95 16.22 14.96
CA ALA A 146 10.36 15.04 14.33
C ALA A 146 10.41 13.83 15.24
N GLU A 147 9.31 13.06 15.23
CA GLU A 147 9.28 11.71 15.77
C GLU A 147 8.85 10.73 14.66
N TRP A 148 9.22 9.47 14.77
CA TRP A 148 8.85 8.46 13.76
C TRP A 148 8.70 7.09 14.37
N GLN A 149 7.90 6.26 13.67
CA GLN A 149 7.74 4.85 13.98
C GLN A 149 7.60 4.03 12.71
N THR A 150 8.16 2.81 12.70
CA THR A 150 7.84 1.83 11.68
C THR A 150 6.58 1.06 12.08
N CYS A 151 5.52 1.20 11.28
CA CYS A 151 4.27 0.48 11.50
C CYS A 151 4.06 -0.57 10.41
N ASN A 152 3.38 -1.66 10.77
CA ASN A 152 3.00 -2.70 9.83
C ASN A 152 1.48 -2.74 9.68
N SER A 153 1.00 -2.63 8.44
CA SER A 153 -0.42 -2.59 8.10
C SER A 153 -1.25 -3.75 8.69
N LYS A 154 -0.64 -4.94 8.82
CA LYS A 154 -1.31 -6.11 9.42
C LYS A 154 -1.81 -5.89 10.85
N ASN A 155 -1.23 -4.95 11.57
CA ASN A 155 -1.61 -4.63 12.94
C ASN A 155 -2.76 -3.61 13.02
N PHE A 156 -3.29 -3.17 11.87
CA PHE A 156 -4.30 -2.12 11.72
C PHE A 156 -5.48 -2.56 10.85
N GLY A 157 -5.95 -3.79 11.01
CA GLY A 157 -7.21 -4.25 10.43
C GLY A 157 -7.15 -4.78 9.00
N VAL A 158 -5.98 -4.83 8.36
CA VAL A 158 -5.84 -5.38 7.01
C VAL A 158 -4.89 -6.58 6.97
N PRO A 159 -5.19 -7.64 6.21
CA PRO A 159 -4.34 -8.83 6.14
C PRO A 159 -3.16 -8.62 5.18
N GLN A 160 -2.41 -7.51 5.35
CA GLN A 160 -1.27 -7.16 4.51
C GLN A 160 -0.01 -6.92 5.36
N ASN A 161 1.06 -7.66 5.09
CA ASN A 161 2.37 -7.41 5.69
C ASN A 161 3.08 -6.29 4.92
N ARG A 162 2.79 -5.03 5.31
CA ARG A 162 3.36 -3.82 4.70
C ARG A 162 3.96 -2.95 5.79
N GLU A 163 5.29 -2.93 5.87
CA GLU A 163 6.02 -2.07 6.80
C GLU A 163 6.34 -0.73 6.14
N ARG A 164 6.00 0.34 6.84
CA ARG A 164 6.27 1.73 6.42
C ARG A 164 6.76 2.56 7.60
N VAL A 165 7.57 3.54 7.31
CA VAL A 165 8.02 4.55 8.28
C VAL A 165 7.03 5.71 8.22
N PHE A 166 6.45 6.04 9.35
CA PHE A 166 5.62 7.23 9.52
C PHE A 166 6.40 8.23 10.36
N LEU A 167 6.51 9.46 9.83
CA LEU A 167 7.21 10.55 10.47
C LEU A 167 6.21 11.68 10.71
N ILE A 168 6.20 12.18 11.94
CA ILE A 168 5.42 13.36 12.34
C ILE A 168 6.40 14.46 12.71
N GLY A 169 6.32 15.57 11.97
CA GLY A 169 7.07 16.79 12.28
C GLY A 169 6.18 17.80 12.99
N TYR A 170 6.66 18.41 14.05
CA TYR A 170 5.98 19.44 14.81
C TYR A 170 6.70 20.76 14.68
N LEU A 171 6.00 21.82 14.24
CA LEU A 171 6.56 23.16 14.20
C LEU A 171 6.90 23.61 15.63
N ARG A 172 8.15 24.03 15.87
CA ARG A 172 8.60 24.49 17.20
C ARG A 172 7.72 25.60 17.75
N ASN A 173 7.61 25.65 19.05
CA ASN A 173 6.77 26.62 19.77
C ASN A 173 5.26 26.51 19.47
N LYS A 174 4.80 25.36 18.99
CA LYS A 174 3.39 25.02 18.84
C LYS A 174 3.04 23.80 19.69
N PRO A 175 1.77 23.66 20.12
CA PRO A 175 1.31 22.47 20.84
C PRO A 175 1.64 21.20 20.09
N ARG A 176 2.14 20.19 20.80
CA ARG A 176 2.60 18.92 20.25
C ARG A 176 1.75 17.78 20.79
N PRO A 177 0.85 17.18 19.98
CA PRO A 177 0.12 15.98 20.40
C PRO A 177 1.08 14.78 20.51
N LYS A 178 0.79 13.86 21.41
CA LYS A 178 1.56 12.61 21.57
C LYS A 178 1.02 11.57 20.58
N VAL A 179 1.74 11.32 19.49
CA VAL A 179 1.33 10.37 18.48
C VAL A 179 1.92 8.99 18.70
N PHE A 180 3.21 8.90 18.95
CA PHE A 180 3.90 7.64 19.17
C PHE A 180 4.21 7.37 20.66
N PRO A 181 4.30 6.11 21.09
CA PRO A 181 4.16 4.89 20.30
C PRO A 181 2.71 4.59 19.91
N LEU A 182 2.54 4.16 18.65
CA LEU A 182 1.28 3.64 18.14
C LEU A 182 1.32 2.11 18.27
N VAL A 183 0.48 1.57 19.14
CA VAL A 183 0.29 0.12 19.29
C VAL A 183 -0.94 -0.25 18.47
N GLY A 184 -0.74 -1.03 17.41
CA GLY A 184 -1.87 -1.57 16.65
C GLY A 184 -2.61 -2.63 17.47
N GLU A 185 -3.93 -2.64 17.37
CA GLU A 185 -4.72 -3.74 17.91
C GLU A 185 -4.30 -5.02 17.20
N ALA A 186 -3.83 -6.01 17.96
CA ALA A 186 -3.69 -7.36 17.45
C ALA A 186 -5.11 -7.82 17.10
N ASN A 187 -5.43 -7.89 15.80
CA ASN A 187 -6.72 -8.38 15.36
C ASN A 187 -6.95 -9.76 15.96
N SER A 188 -7.96 -9.86 16.80
CA SER A 188 -8.47 -11.09 17.39
C SER A 188 -9.15 -12.03 16.36
N HIS A 189 -8.97 -11.78 15.08
CA HIS A 189 -9.21 -12.77 14.03
C HIS A 189 -8.11 -13.84 14.08
N THR A 190 -8.01 -14.47 15.24
CA THR A 190 -7.40 -15.80 15.34
C THR A 190 -8.27 -16.74 14.53
N CYS A 191 -7.89 -16.99 13.28
CA CYS A 191 -8.16 -18.32 12.74
C CYS A 191 -7.54 -19.29 13.77
N LYS A 192 -8.37 -19.89 14.62
CA LYS A 192 -7.99 -21.07 15.39
C LYS A 192 -7.49 -22.06 14.35
N SER A 193 -6.18 -22.15 14.20
CA SER A 193 -5.56 -23.19 13.42
C SER A 193 -5.77 -24.46 14.21
N GLU A 194 -6.78 -25.23 13.84
CA GLU A 194 -6.72 -26.66 14.08
C GLU A 194 -5.40 -27.13 13.49
N SER A 195 -4.65 -27.83 14.29
CA SER A 195 -3.31 -28.31 14.04
C SER A 195 -3.26 -29.19 12.79
N ALA A 196 -3.16 -28.60 11.63
CA ALA A 196 -2.71 -29.31 10.46
C ALA A 196 -1.19 -29.39 10.52
N LYS A 197 -0.69 -30.56 10.86
CA LYS A 197 0.71 -30.96 10.68
C LYS A 197 1.02 -30.99 9.18
N THR A 198 1.20 -29.83 8.57
CA THR A 198 1.69 -29.71 7.22
C THR A 198 2.93 -28.83 7.25
N ALA A 199 4.01 -29.33 6.66
CA ALA A 199 5.32 -28.71 6.68
C ALA A 199 5.25 -27.23 6.26
N VAL A 200 5.32 -26.35 7.25
CA VAL A 200 5.39 -24.90 7.04
C VAL A 200 6.78 -24.58 6.53
N ALA A 201 6.91 -24.31 5.25
CA ALA A 201 8.14 -23.74 4.71
C ALA A 201 8.27 -22.31 5.27
N ARG A 202 9.04 -22.14 6.32
CA ARG A 202 9.46 -20.82 6.79
C ARG A 202 10.25 -20.17 5.66
N THR A 203 9.77 -19.06 5.16
CA THR A 203 10.60 -18.22 4.30
C THR A 203 11.72 -17.64 5.15
N ILE A 204 12.89 -18.22 5.05
CA ILE A 204 14.12 -17.62 5.53
C ILE A 204 14.44 -16.52 4.52
N SER A 205 14.02 -15.28 4.79
CA SER A 205 14.62 -14.14 4.12
C SER A 205 16.05 -14.04 4.60
N GLY A 206 17.01 -14.25 3.71
CA GLY A 206 18.40 -14.06 3.99
C GLY A 206 18.65 -12.66 4.53
N GLY A 207 19.23 -12.57 5.69
CA GLY A 207 19.74 -11.34 6.26
C GLY A 207 18.85 -10.68 7.30
N ALA A 208 19.28 -10.85 8.52
CA ALA A 208 19.12 -9.98 9.68
C ALA A 208 17.73 -9.84 10.32
N HIS A 209 17.68 -10.39 11.50
CA HIS A 209 17.09 -9.79 12.70
C HIS A 209 15.96 -8.79 12.46
N THR A 210 14.77 -9.28 12.45
CA THR A 210 13.68 -8.51 13.09
C THR A 210 12.53 -9.43 13.36
N GLY A 211 12.42 -9.62 14.54
CA GLY A 211 11.29 -9.23 15.31
C GLY A 211 10.14 -10.11 15.14
N GLY A 212 10.01 -10.86 16.15
CA GLY A 212 8.82 -11.10 16.88
C GLY A 212 7.57 -11.38 16.06
N ASN A 213 7.27 -12.63 15.97
CA ASN A 213 5.93 -13.18 15.80
C ASN A 213 5.02 -12.70 16.93
N HIS A 214 4.58 -11.43 16.91
CA HIS A 214 3.72 -10.93 17.99
C HIS A 214 2.24 -10.88 17.64
N SER A 215 1.83 -11.28 16.41
CA SER A 215 0.41 -11.19 16.02
C SER A 215 -0.24 -12.50 15.59
N GLY A 216 0.43 -13.63 15.67
CA GLY A 216 -0.13 -14.91 15.21
C GLY A 216 -0.46 -14.99 13.70
N MET A 217 -0.38 -13.87 12.96
CA MET A 217 -0.65 -13.80 11.53
C MET A 217 0.64 -13.97 10.74
N THR A 218 0.68 -14.94 9.85
CA THR A 218 1.88 -15.33 9.10
C THR A 218 1.63 -15.25 7.60
N ILE A 219 2.64 -14.80 6.82
CA ILE A 219 2.66 -14.98 5.38
C ILE A 219 2.93 -16.46 5.10
N LEU A 220 1.96 -17.15 4.51
CA LEU A 220 2.11 -18.54 4.11
C LEU A 220 2.50 -18.63 2.63
N GLN A 221 3.81 -18.67 2.35
CA GLN A 221 4.32 -18.89 1.01
C GLN A 221 4.42 -20.41 0.75
N LEU A 222 3.83 -20.85 -0.35
CA LEU A 222 3.68 -22.27 -0.70
C LEU A 222 4.79 -22.82 -1.59
N ASN A 223 5.59 -21.94 -2.21
CA ASN A 223 6.67 -22.33 -3.13
C ASN A 223 7.98 -21.56 -2.86
N LYS A 224 9.08 -22.05 -3.48
CA LYS A 224 10.41 -21.40 -3.44
C LYS A 224 10.87 -21.07 -4.87
N PRO A 225 10.31 -20.05 -5.53
CA PRO A 225 10.68 -19.75 -6.92
C PRO A 225 12.03 -19.01 -6.99
N LYS A 226 12.65 -19.02 -8.16
CA LYS A 226 13.87 -18.27 -8.45
C LYS A 226 13.60 -16.74 -8.46
N HIS A 227 12.42 -16.32 -8.91
CA HIS A 227 12.02 -14.91 -8.99
C HIS A 227 10.91 -14.60 -8.02
N SER A 228 10.96 -13.40 -7.42
CA SER A 228 9.97 -12.95 -6.45
C SER A 228 8.55 -12.85 -7.00
N ASN A 229 8.42 -12.67 -8.32
CA ASN A 229 7.13 -12.55 -9.00
C ASN A 229 6.36 -13.87 -9.12
N ASP A 230 7.06 -15.01 -8.95
CA ASP A 230 6.50 -16.34 -9.09
C ASP A 230 6.13 -16.98 -7.74
N ARG A 231 6.09 -16.15 -6.68
CA ARG A 231 5.70 -16.60 -5.34
C ARG A 231 4.22 -16.88 -5.27
N VAL A 232 3.87 -18.01 -4.68
CA VAL A 232 2.50 -18.46 -4.44
C VAL A 232 2.23 -18.39 -2.95
N TYR A 233 1.09 -17.82 -2.58
CA TYR A 233 0.68 -17.65 -1.19
C TYR A 233 -0.61 -18.41 -0.89
N SER A 234 -0.77 -18.84 0.35
CA SER A 234 -2.02 -19.42 0.84
C SER A 234 -3.06 -18.34 1.07
N ASP A 235 -4.31 -18.64 0.77
CA ASP A 235 -5.48 -17.84 1.11
C ASP A 235 -5.76 -17.77 2.63
N LYS A 236 -5.15 -18.68 3.40
CA LYS A 236 -5.25 -18.74 4.88
C LYS A 236 -4.22 -17.88 5.61
N GLY A 237 -3.29 -17.24 4.89
CA GLY A 237 -2.25 -16.37 5.43
C GLY A 237 -2.52 -14.90 5.15
N ILE A 238 -1.61 -14.04 5.66
CA ILE A 238 -1.62 -12.61 5.30
C ILE A 238 -0.98 -12.38 3.94
N SER A 239 -1.44 -11.36 3.22
CA SER A 239 -0.82 -10.94 1.96
C SER A 239 0.57 -10.31 2.20
N PRO A 240 1.55 -10.54 1.31
CA PRO A 240 2.77 -9.73 1.28
C PRO A 240 2.44 -8.27 0.93
N THR A 241 3.46 -7.40 1.03
CA THR A 241 3.32 -6.02 0.51
C THR A 241 2.94 -6.05 -0.96
N ILE A 242 1.80 -5.45 -1.30
CA ILE A 242 1.42 -5.24 -2.69
C ILE A 242 2.28 -4.12 -3.30
N ASN A 243 2.61 -4.28 -4.56
CA ASN A 243 3.37 -3.30 -5.32
C ASN A 243 2.49 -2.66 -6.41
N SER A 244 3.00 -1.64 -7.08
CA SER A 244 2.28 -0.93 -8.14
C SER A 244 2.06 -1.76 -9.41
N CYS A 245 2.62 -2.97 -9.48
CA CYS A 245 2.57 -3.85 -10.66
C CYS A 245 3.02 -3.19 -11.98
N SER A 246 3.80 -2.10 -11.89
CA SER A 246 4.37 -1.41 -13.04
C SER A 246 5.29 -2.35 -13.80
N GLY A 247 5.01 -2.59 -15.07
CA GLY A 247 5.74 -3.55 -15.92
C GLY A 247 5.05 -4.91 -16.09
N GLY A 248 3.78 -5.01 -15.69
CA GLY A 248 2.91 -6.18 -15.97
C GLY A 248 3.16 -7.40 -15.08
N ASN A 249 2.12 -8.18 -14.89
CA ASN A 249 2.14 -9.54 -14.31
C ASN A 249 2.90 -9.72 -12.97
N ARG A 250 2.93 -8.70 -12.08
CA ARG A 250 3.63 -8.74 -10.80
C ARG A 250 2.71 -8.96 -9.58
N GLN A 251 1.43 -9.26 -9.81
CA GLN A 251 0.46 -9.54 -8.76
C GLN A 251 0.84 -10.85 -8.04
N PRO A 252 0.70 -10.90 -6.70
CA PRO A 252 0.87 -12.14 -5.96
C PRO A 252 -0.10 -13.23 -6.43
N PHE A 253 0.37 -14.47 -6.46
CA PHE A 253 -0.49 -15.63 -6.66
C PHE A 253 -1.07 -16.09 -5.33
N VAL A 254 -2.34 -16.48 -5.35
CA VAL A 254 -3.01 -17.14 -4.22
C VAL A 254 -3.64 -18.45 -4.64
N LEU A 255 -3.65 -19.40 -3.72
CA LEU A 255 -4.39 -20.66 -3.85
C LEU A 255 -5.79 -20.45 -3.26
N THR A 256 -6.81 -20.71 -4.08
CA THR A 256 -8.21 -20.67 -3.64
C THR A 256 -8.84 -22.04 -3.79
N GLU A 257 -9.84 -22.35 -2.97
CA GLU A 257 -10.59 -23.61 -3.07
C GLU A 257 -11.33 -23.72 -4.40
N VAL A 258 -11.29 -24.90 -5.02
CA VAL A 258 -11.99 -25.19 -6.27
C VAL A 258 -13.33 -25.85 -5.95
N ARG A 259 -14.30 -25.67 -6.82
CA ARG A 259 -15.56 -26.41 -6.75
C ARG A 259 -15.31 -27.91 -6.85
N SER A 260 -15.97 -28.68 -6.00
CA SER A 260 -15.94 -30.14 -6.06
C SER A 260 -16.38 -30.66 -7.43
N GLU A 261 -15.97 -31.87 -7.79
CA GLU A 261 -16.39 -32.55 -9.05
C GLU A 261 -17.91 -32.65 -9.16
N GLU A 262 -18.58 -32.78 -8.01
CA GLU A 262 -20.04 -32.80 -7.91
C GLU A 262 -20.66 -31.46 -8.31
N ALA A 263 -20.11 -30.34 -7.85
CA ALA A 263 -20.52 -29.00 -8.27
C ALA A 263 -20.27 -28.74 -9.76
N LYS A 264 -19.21 -29.29 -10.32
CA LYS A 264 -18.92 -29.26 -11.77
C LYS A 264 -19.92 -30.10 -12.57
N LYS A 265 -20.36 -31.24 -12.03
CA LYS A 265 -21.37 -32.13 -12.64
C LYS A 265 -22.73 -31.43 -12.69
N ILE A 266 -23.18 -30.86 -11.59
CA ILE A 266 -24.43 -30.09 -11.49
C ILE A 266 -24.46 -28.93 -12.52
N ARG A 267 -23.35 -28.23 -12.69
CA ARG A 267 -23.22 -27.17 -13.69
C ARG A 267 -23.32 -27.68 -15.12
N ARG A 268 -22.70 -28.83 -15.43
CA ARG A 268 -22.79 -29.48 -16.74
C ARG A 268 -24.22 -29.89 -17.06
N GLU A 269 -24.92 -30.49 -16.08
CA GLU A 269 -26.31 -30.91 -16.20
C GLU A 269 -27.26 -29.72 -16.38
N HIS A 270 -27.04 -28.62 -15.64
CA HIS A 270 -27.81 -27.40 -15.81
C HIS A 270 -27.63 -26.81 -17.21
N ARG A 271 -26.41 -26.70 -17.69
CA ARG A 271 -26.09 -26.22 -19.04
C ARG A 271 -26.69 -27.11 -20.13
N ALA A 272 -26.69 -28.42 -19.93
CA ALA A 272 -27.32 -29.37 -20.86
C ALA A 272 -28.86 -29.20 -20.90
N LYS A 273 -29.49 -28.83 -19.77
CA LYS A 273 -30.95 -28.66 -19.69
C LYS A 273 -31.43 -27.29 -20.14
N THR A 274 -30.70 -26.23 -19.87
CA THR A 274 -31.16 -24.84 -20.07
C THR A 274 -30.44 -24.09 -21.19
N GLY A 275 -29.32 -24.62 -21.71
CA GLY A 275 -28.44 -23.92 -22.65
C GLY A 275 -27.63 -22.79 -22.04
N GLU A 276 -27.90 -22.39 -20.79
CA GLU A 276 -27.26 -21.27 -20.11
C GLU A 276 -26.25 -21.73 -19.07
N ASP A 277 -25.16 -20.96 -18.97
CA ASP A 277 -24.11 -21.17 -17.95
C ASP A 277 -24.38 -20.24 -16.76
N PHE A 278 -24.75 -20.79 -15.60
CA PHE A 278 -25.03 -20.02 -14.40
C PHE A 278 -23.79 -19.54 -13.64
N SER A 279 -22.58 -19.74 -14.19
CA SER A 279 -21.35 -19.24 -13.60
C SER A 279 -20.58 -18.34 -14.58
N PRO A 280 -20.31 -17.06 -14.26
CA PRO A 280 -19.60 -16.14 -15.13
C PRO A 280 -18.10 -16.48 -15.31
N ARG A 281 -17.57 -17.50 -14.63
CA ARG A 281 -16.15 -17.89 -14.69
C ARG A 281 -15.99 -19.28 -15.33
N ARG A 282 -15.42 -19.31 -16.51
CA ARG A 282 -15.00 -20.57 -17.15
C ARG A 282 -13.77 -21.12 -16.41
N ALA A 283 -13.93 -22.20 -15.64
CA ALA A 283 -12.82 -23.00 -15.17
C ALA A 283 -12.32 -23.86 -16.35
N LYS A 284 -11.11 -23.64 -16.82
CA LYS A 284 -10.41 -24.60 -17.70
C LYS A 284 -9.86 -25.73 -16.84
N GLU A 285 -10.12 -26.96 -17.20
CA GLU A 285 -9.57 -28.13 -16.55
C GLU A 285 -8.06 -28.19 -16.77
N ILE A 286 -7.30 -28.35 -15.68
CA ILE A 286 -5.87 -28.64 -15.74
C ILE A 286 -5.68 -30.01 -15.15
N VAL A 287 -5.10 -30.89 -15.98
CA VAL A 287 -4.78 -32.26 -15.58
C VAL A 287 -3.64 -32.21 -14.55
N PRO A 288 -3.78 -32.91 -13.41
CA PRO A 288 -2.71 -32.96 -12.42
C PRO A 288 -1.49 -33.69 -12.98
N LYS A 289 -0.34 -33.05 -13.05
CA LYS A 289 0.93 -33.75 -13.24
C LYS A 289 1.28 -34.50 -11.96
N LYS A 290 1.76 -35.74 -12.11
CA LYS A 290 2.15 -36.63 -11.01
C LYS A 290 3.30 -36.14 -10.13
N ASP A 291 3.99 -35.06 -10.50
CA ASP A 291 5.07 -34.47 -9.73
C ASP A 291 4.60 -33.19 -9.03
N PRO A 292 4.88 -33.02 -7.71
CA PRO A 292 4.47 -31.84 -6.93
C PRO A 292 5.31 -30.58 -7.23
N ILE A 293 6.10 -30.58 -8.30
CA ILE A 293 6.91 -29.44 -8.70
C ILE A 293 6.15 -28.68 -9.79
N VAL A 294 5.58 -27.54 -9.41
CA VAL A 294 5.05 -26.59 -10.39
C VAL A 294 6.21 -26.12 -11.26
N GLY A 295 6.15 -26.46 -12.56
CA GLY A 295 7.11 -25.98 -13.55
C GLY A 295 7.17 -24.46 -13.59
N THR A 296 8.26 -23.88 -14.08
CA THR A 296 8.49 -22.45 -14.20
C THR A 296 7.28 -21.76 -14.82
N LEU A 297 6.58 -20.93 -14.03
CA LEU A 297 5.48 -20.11 -14.51
C LEU A 297 6.07 -19.01 -15.41
N THR A 298 5.96 -19.22 -16.72
CA THR A 298 6.41 -18.23 -17.70
C THR A 298 5.38 -17.13 -17.88
N THR A 299 5.84 -15.90 -18.08
CA THR A 299 5.05 -14.66 -18.20
C THR A 299 4.23 -14.55 -19.49
N ARG A 300 4.02 -15.62 -20.25
CA ARG A 300 3.22 -15.60 -21.47
C ARG A 300 1.72 -15.66 -21.19
N LYS A 301 0.94 -14.96 -21.99
CA LYS A 301 -0.47 -14.59 -21.92
C LYS A 301 -1.53 -15.65 -21.54
N ASN A 302 -1.17 -16.91 -21.38
CA ASN A 302 -2.07 -17.99 -20.99
C ASN A 302 -1.59 -18.60 -19.68
N ILE A 303 -1.92 -17.97 -18.57
CA ILE A 303 -1.79 -18.62 -17.26
C ILE A 303 -2.92 -19.63 -17.21
N GLU A 304 -2.60 -20.85 -17.54
CA GLU A 304 -3.42 -22.00 -17.22
C GLU A 304 -3.55 -22.03 -15.70
N GLN A 305 -4.77 -22.09 -15.21
CA GLN A 305 -5.04 -22.22 -13.78
C GLN A 305 -4.53 -23.60 -13.35
N SER A 306 -3.41 -23.63 -12.64
CA SER A 306 -2.88 -24.89 -12.11
C SER A 306 -3.68 -25.27 -10.87
N ILE A 307 -4.19 -26.48 -10.84
CA ILE A 307 -4.84 -27.07 -9.67
C ILE A 307 -3.77 -27.76 -8.84
N PHE A 308 -3.64 -27.35 -7.57
CA PHE A 308 -2.76 -27.97 -6.61
C PHE A 308 -3.57 -28.35 -5.37
N ASP A 309 -3.56 -29.63 -5.03
CA ASP A 309 -4.25 -30.18 -3.84
C ASP A 309 -5.72 -29.68 -3.71
N GLY A 310 -6.48 -29.75 -4.80
CA GLY A 310 -7.87 -29.32 -4.86
C GLY A 310 -8.09 -27.80 -4.88
N LYS A 311 -7.04 -27.00 -5.03
CA LYS A 311 -7.09 -25.52 -5.04
C LYS A 311 -6.64 -24.93 -6.37
N VAL A 312 -7.19 -23.78 -6.74
CA VAL A 312 -6.81 -23.04 -7.96
C VAL A 312 -5.80 -21.96 -7.64
N LEU A 313 -4.71 -21.97 -8.39
CA LEU A 313 -3.75 -20.88 -8.40
C LEU A 313 -4.29 -19.73 -9.24
N ARG A 314 -4.47 -18.55 -8.64
CA ARG A 314 -4.87 -17.33 -9.34
C ARG A 314 -4.11 -16.10 -8.82
N ARG A 315 -4.14 -15.04 -9.56
CA ARG A 315 -3.63 -13.75 -9.13
C ARG A 315 -4.69 -13.00 -8.33
N LEU A 316 -4.24 -12.11 -7.46
CA LEU A 316 -5.13 -11.14 -6.82
C LEU A 316 -5.73 -10.20 -7.86
N THR A 317 -6.98 -9.85 -7.66
CA THR A 317 -7.72 -8.88 -8.47
C THR A 317 -7.43 -7.44 -8.02
N PRO A 318 -7.69 -6.40 -8.84
CA PRO A 318 -7.56 -5.02 -8.40
C PRO A 318 -8.44 -4.70 -7.18
N LEU A 319 -9.66 -5.25 -7.11
CA LEU A 319 -10.54 -5.09 -5.95
C LEU A 319 -9.89 -5.59 -4.66
N GLU A 320 -9.24 -6.78 -4.71
CA GLU A 320 -8.52 -7.31 -3.56
C GLU A 320 -7.33 -6.42 -3.16
N PHE A 321 -6.66 -5.76 -4.12
CA PHE A 321 -5.61 -4.79 -3.82
C PHE A 321 -6.16 -3.57 -3.06
N PHE A 322 -7.31 -3.03 -3.45
CA PHE A 322 -7.96 -1.93 -2.71
C PHE A 322 -8.38 -2.37 -1.31
N ARG A 323 -8.98 -3.56 -1.17
CA ARG A 323 -9.32 -4.14 0.15
C ARG A 323 -8.11 -4.35 1.05
N LEU A 324 -6.97 -4.77 0.50
CA LEU A 324 -5.71 -4.91 1.24
C LEU A 324 -5.14 -3.56 1.73
N GLN A 325 -5.56 -2.44 1.14
CA GLN A 325 -5.25 -1.10 1.66
C GLN A 325 -6.36 -0.57 2.61
N GLY A 326 -7.41 -1.34 2.85
CA GLY A 326 -8.55 -0.90 3.66
C GLY A 326 -9.41 0.16 2.97
N ALA A 327 -9.31 0.26 1.65
CA ALA A 327 -10.17 1.13 0.86
C ALA A 327 -11.56 0.50 0.67
N PRO A 328 -12.64 1.31 0.59
CA PRO A 328 -13.98 0.80 0.34
C PRO A 328 -14.12 0.27 -1.09
N ASP A 329 -14.94 -0.76 -1.26
CA ASP A 329 -15.21 -1.39 -2.57
C ASP A 329 -15.79 -0.39 -3.59
N SER A 330 -16.56 0.60 -3.11
CA SER A 330 -17.15 1.66 -3.94
C SER A 330 -16.10 2.46 -4.72
N LEU A 331 -14.91 2.67 -4.14
CA LEU A 331 -13.81 3.35 -4.84
C LEU A 331 -13.34 2.53 -6.06
N TYR A 332 -13.18 1.22 -5.91
CA TYR A 332 -12.86 0.33 -7.01
C TYR A 332 -13.96 0.32 -8.09
N HIS A 333 -15.24 0.20 -7.66
CA HIS A 333 -16.36 0.17 -8.60
C HIS A 333 -16.45 1.48 -9.40
N LYS A 334 -16.25 2.63 -8.75
CA LYS A 334 -16.18 3.93 -9.44
C LYS A 334 -15.06 3.97 -10.47
N GLY A 335 -13.87 3.45 -10.14
CA GLY A 335 -12.78 3.33 -11.10
C GLY A 335 -13.13 2.46 -12.32
N ARG A 336 -13.91 1.40 -12.13
CA ARG A 336 -14.40 0.55 -13.24
C ARG A 336 -15.43 1.26 -14.10
N GLU A 337 -16.35 2.01 -13.50
CA GLU A 337 -17.33 2.84 -14.21
C GLU A 337 -16.66 3.89 -15.10
N LEU A 338 -15.57 4.49 -14.61
CA LEU A 338 -14.76 5.47 -15.35
C LEU A 338 -13.87 4.83 -16.45
N GLY A 339 -13.95 3.52 -16.66
CA GLY A 339 -13.18 2.82 -17.69
C GLY A 339 -11.68 2.67 -17.35
N ILE A 340 -11.28 2.86 -16.11
CA ILE A 340 -9.88 2.72 -15.68
C ILE A 340 -9.46 1.25 -15.77
N SER A 341 -8.33 1.00 -16.47
CA SER A 341 -7.82 -0.35 -16.69
C SER A 341 -7.33 -1.01 -15.40
N ASP A 342 -7.34 -2.36 -15.38
CA ASP A 342 -6.81 -3.14 -14.26
C ASP A 342 -5.37 -2.76 -13.90
N SER A 343 -4.53 -2.48 -14.91
CA SER A 343 -3.12 -2.08 -14.68
C SER A 343 -3.02 -0.77 -13.94
N GLN A 344 -3.88 0.21 -14.24
CA GLN A 344 -3.91 1.48 -13.53
C GLN A 344 -4.49 1.32 -12.12
N LEU A 345 -5.54 0.52 -11.95
CA LEU A 345 -6.11 0.22 -10.62
C LEU A 345 -5.10 -0.48 -9.71
N PHE A 346 -4.32 -1.45 -10.22
CA PHE A 346 -3.22 -2.06 -9.48
C PHE A 346 -2.14 -1.05 -9.10
N LYS A 347 -1.75 -0.16 -10.03
CA LYS A 347 -0.78 0.91 -9.78
C LYS A 347 -1.26 1.83 -8.67
N MET A 348 -2.51 2.28 -8.73
CA MET A 348 -3.12 3.15 -7.72
C MET A 348 -3.11 2.51 -6.34
N ALA A 349 -3.66 1.30 -6.20
CA ALA A 349 -3.72 0.60 -4.92
C ALA A 349 -2.34 0.26 -4.37
N GLY A 350 -1.38 -0.14 -5.23
CA GLY A 350 -0.02 -0.49 -4.82
C GLY A 350 0.80 0.70 -4.32
N ASN A 351 0.63 1.87 -4.93
CA ASN A 351 1.30 3.12 -4.54
C ASN A 351 0.64 3.79 -3.33
N SER A 352 -0.56 3.36 -2.95
CA SER A 352 -1.32 3.97 -1.87
C SER A 352 -0.87 3.51 -0.47
N VAL A 353 -1.40 4.17 0.54
CA VAL A 353 -1.22 3.86 1.96
C VAL A 353 -2.40 3.05 2.50
N THR A 354 -2.22 2.46 3.67
CA THR A 354 -3.28 1.70 4.37
C THR A 354 -4.18 2.65 5.15
N VAL A 355 -5.43 2.75 4.74
CA VAL A 355 -6.42 3.71 5.29
C VAL A 355 -6.60 3.59 6.80
N PRO A 356 -6.82 2.39 7.41
CA PRO A 356 -6.98 2.27 8.86
C PRO A 356 -5.75 2.74 9.65
N LEU A 357 -4.54 2.56 9.12
CA LEU A 357 -3.32 3.01 9.77
C LEU A 357 -3.19 4.54 9.73
N ILE A 358 -3.51 5.18 8.59
CA ILE A 358 -3.56 6.64 8.50
C ILE A 358 -4.60 7.22 9.45
N LYS A 359 -5.81 6.61 9.50
CA LYS A 359 -6.86 6.99 10.44
C LYS A 359 -6.36 6.94 11.89
N ALA A 360 -5.75 5.83 12.31
CA ALA A 360 -5.27 5.65 13.67
C ALA A 360 -4.19 6.68 14.07
N ILE A 361 -3.33 7.10 13.14
CA ILE A 361 -2.38 8.19 13.37
C ILE A 361 -3.12 9.53 13.39
N GLY A 362 -4.01 9.78 12.43
CA GLY A 362 -4.79 11.01 12.32
C GLY A 362 -5.60 11.32 13.58
N GLU A 363 -6.24 10.32 14.18
CA GLU A 363 -7.00 10.46 15.43
C GLU A 363 -6.14 10.97 16.59
N ARG A 364 -4.83 10.67 16.59
CA ARG A 364 -3.89 11.16 17.60
C ARG A 364 -3.32 12.55 17.33
N LEU A 365 -3.53 13.08 16.13
CA LEU A 365 -3.07 14.44 15.78
C LEU A 365 -3.95 15.56 16.36
N HIS A 366 -5.11 15.26 16.93
CA HIS A 366 -5.97 16.27 17.55
C HIS A 366 -5.27 16.94 18.73
N VAL A 367 -5.33 18.27 18.76
CA VAL A 367 -4.64 19.11 19.77
C VAL A 367 -5.16 18.86 21.18
N GLU A 368 -6.39 18.37 21.32
CA GLU A 368 -7.01 17.97 22.58
C GLU A 368 -6.28 16.81 23.28
N ASN A 369 -5.46 16.07 22.54
CA ASN A 369 -4.60 15.00 23.05
C ASN A 369 -3.24 15.54 23.58
N TYR A 370 -3.10 16.86 23.75
CA TYR A 370 -1.92 17.47 24.31
C TYR A 370 -1.84 17.20 25.81
N GLN A 371 -0.84 16.41 26.20
CA GLN A 371 -0.37 16.36 27.60
C GLN A 371 0.92 17.20 27.67
N PRO A 372 0.96 18.26 28.52
CA PRO A 372 2.14 19.09 28.68
C PRO A 372 3.34 18.31 29.23
#